data_018ce3e71ef43e6364b97f61d5caa5b1
#
_entry.id   018ce3e71ef43e6364b97f61d5caa5b1
#
_cell.length_a   1.000
_cell.length_b   1.000
_cell.length_c   1.000
_cell.angle_alpha   90.00
_cell.angle_beta   90.00
_cell.angle_gamma   90.00
#
_symmetry.space_group_name_H-M   'P 1'
#
loop_
_entity.id
_entity.type
_entity.pdbx_description
1 polymer ?
#
loop_
_entity_poly.entity_id
_entity_poly.type
_entity_poly.pdbx_seq_one_letter_code
_entity_poly.pdbx_strand_id
1 'polypeptide(L)'
;GSEMCIRDSTYGEVDEVIRKYEEALVVLDVVGIVIGTRPDCMPQALLDYLTGLNRRTFLMVEYGIESVDDGTLVRINRGHTFAETEETVRRTVDAGIRTGGHIILGLPGEKRDELVGQAALVSRLPLTALKIHQLQLIRGTRMAHEYALHPEQFHLYTADEYIELVIDYIERLRSDLVLERFVSQSPKDLLIAPDWGLKNYEFTERLKR
;
A
#
# COMPACT_ATOMS: atom_id res chain seq x y z
N GLY A 1 -8.26 -14.25 -6.00
CA GLY A 1 -8.47 -13.81 -4.65
C GLY A 1 -8.54 -12.30 -4.61
N SER A 2 -9.59 -11.75 -4.02
CA SER A 2 -9.74 -10.30 -3.83
C SER A 2 -8.77 -9.87 -2.72
N GLU A 3 -7.73 -9.16 -3.08
CA GLU A 3 -6.89 -8.46 -2.12
C GLU A 3 -7.68 -7.28 -1.55
N MET A 4 -8.25 -7.44 -0.38
CA MET A 4 -8.68 -6.30 0.41
C MET A 4 -7.57 -5.96 1.39
N CYS A 5 -6.81 -4.91 1.10
CA CYS A 5 -5.76 -4.35 1.95
C CYS A 5 -6.29 -3.71 3.26
N ILE A 6 -7.46 -4.12 3.75
CA ILE A 6 -8.11 -3.54 4.92
C ILE A 6 -7.85 -4.37 6.19
N ARG A 7 -7.26 -5.57 6.05
CA ARG A 7 -6.97 -6.43 7.20
C ARG A 7 -5.48 -6.70 7.26
N ASP A 8 -4.87 -6.19 8.32
CA ASP A 8 -3.48 -6.53 8.65
C ASP A 8 -3.38 -8.04 8.85
N SER A 9 -2.74 -8.72 7.89
CA SER A 9 -2.59 -10.17 7.93
C SER A 9 -1.64 -10.65 9.02
N THR A 10 -1.03 -9.71 9.75
CA THR A 10 -0.10 -9.97 10.86
C THR A 10 -0.62 -9.49 12.21
N TYR A 11 -1.80 -8.86 12.25
CA TYR A 11 -2.40 -8.39 13.49
C TYR A 11 -3.03 -9.55 14.27
N GLY A 12 -2.62 -9.71 15.53
CA GLY A 12 -3.11 -10.74 16.45
C GLY A 12 -1.97 -11.49 17.15
N GLU A 13 -2.33 -12.52 17.88
CA GLU A 13 -1.35 -13.41 18.50
C GLU A 13 -0.53 -14.14 17.44
N VAL A 14 0.79 -14.13 17.57
CA VAL A 14 1.74 -14.64 16.55
C VAL A 14 1.43 -16.10 16.18
N ASP A 15 1.14 -16.96 17.17
CA ASP A 15 0.84 -18.36 16.92
C ASP A 15 -0.45 -18.58 16.09
N GLU A 16 -1.46 -17.73 16.30
CA GLU A 16 -2.67 -17.77 15.51
C GLU A 16 -2.45 -17.31 14.06
N VAL A 17 -1.63 -16.29 13.88
CA VAL A 17 -1.22 -15.80 12.55
C VAL A 17 -0.45 -16.89 11.80
N ILE A 18 0.54 -17.50 12.45
CA ILE A 18 1.33 -18.60 11.90
C ILE A 18 0.43 -19.78 11.48
N ARG A 19 -0.52 -20.17 12.33
CA ARG A 19 -1.46 -21.25 12.03
C ARG A 19 -2.24 -20.97 10.73
N LYS A 20 -2.72 -19.76 10.53
CA LYS A 20 -3.44 -19.36 9.31
C LYS A 20 -2.55 -19.47 8.05
N TYR A 21 -1.26 -19.12 8.15
CA TYR A 21 -0.34 -19.26 7.02
C TYR A 21 -0.07 -20.74 6.70
N GLU A 22 0.16 -21.56 7.71
CA GLU A 22 0.35 -23.01 7.49
C GLU A 22 -0.93 -23.65 6.91
N GLU A 23 -2.13 -23.28 7.39
CA GLU A 23 -3.40 -23.75 6.82
C GLU A 23 -3.55 -23.36 5.34
N ALA A 24 -3.14 -22.13 4.96
CA ALA A 24 -3.19 -21.71 3.57
C ALA A 24 -2.20 -22.48 2.67
N LEU A 25 -1.03 -22.82 3.20
CA LEU A 25 0.04 -23.48 2.45
C LEU A 25 -0.18 -24.99 2.22
N VAL A 26 -1.07 -25.65 3.00
CA VAL A 26 -1.42 -27.04 2.74
C VAL A 26 -2.49 -27.21 1.65
N VAL A 27 -3.07 -26.11 1.17
CA VAL A 27 -4.02 -26.15 0.07
C VAL A 27 -3.29 -26.54 -1.21
N LEU A 28 -3.85 -27.51 -1.94
CA LEU A 28 -3.26 -28.00 -3.19
C LEU A 28 -3.06 -26.86 -4.19
N ASP A 29 -1.91 -26.88 -4.87
CA ASP A 29 -1.50 -25.87 -5.88
C ASP A 29 -1.19 -24.45 -5.35
N VAL A 30 -1.12 -24.26 -4.04
CA VAL A 30 -0.56 -23.01 -3.46
C VAL A 30 0.95 -23.06 -3.54
N VAL A 31 1.53 -22.11 -4.29
CA VAL A 31 2.99 -22.02 -4.54
C VAL A 31 3.69 -20.99 -3.66
N GLY A 32 2.92 -20.22 -2.87
CA GLY A 32 3.47 -19.20 -1.98
C GLY A 32 2.41 -18.30 -1.37
N ILE A 33 2.88 -17.34 -0.57
CA ILE A 33 2.03 -16.36 0.13
C ILE A 33 2.53 -14.96 -0.13
N VAL A 34 1.58 -14.05 -0.34
CA VAL A 34 1.79 -12.60 -0.26
C VAL A 34 1.03 -12.06 0.95
N ILE A 35 1.74 -11.43 1.87
CA ILE A 35 1.21 -10.95 3.15
C ILE A 35 1.10 -9.43 3.10
N GLY A 36 -0.12 -8.89 3.16
CA GLY A 36 -0.35 -7.45 3.33
C GLY A 36 -0.38 -7.09 4.81
N THR A 37 0.42 -6.08 5.23
CA THR A 37 0.48 -5.67 6.63
C THR A 37 0.87 -4.20 6.80
N ARG A 38 0.84 -3.73 8.04
CA ARG A 38 1.37 -2.43 8.44
C ARG A 38 2.79 -2.57 9.00
N PRO A 39 3.63 -1.52 8.89
CA PRO A 39 4.99 -1.53 9.46
C PRO A 39 5.04 -1.85 10.96
N ASP A 40 4.10 -1.31 11.75
CA ASP A 40 4.00 -1.53 13.20
C ASP A 40 3.46 -2.91 13.62
N CYS A 41 3.03 -3.74 12.64
CA CYS A 41 2.47 -5.06 12.88
C CYS A 41 3.43 -6.22 12.55
N MET A 42 4.75 -5.99 12.57
CA MET A 42 5.76 -7.02 12.30
C MET A 42 6.65 -7.26 13.54
N PRO A 43 6.17 -7.98 14.56
CA PRO A 43 6.98 -8.33 15.71
C PRO A 43 8.12 -9.29 15.33
N GLN A 44 9.21 -9.29 16.10
CA GLN A 44 10.40 -10.09 15.79
C GLN A 44 10.09 -11.59 15.67
N ALA A 45 9.28 -12.13 16.56
CA ALA A 45 8.91 -13.55 16.54
C ALA A 45 8.23 -13.97 15.23
N LEU A 46 7.37 -13.08 14.67
CA LEU A 46 6.74 -13.33 13.37
C LEU A 46 7.76 -13.23 12.23
N LEU A 47 8.64 -12.24 12.26
CA LEU A 47 9.70 -12.08 11.25
C LEU A 47 10.65 -13.29 11.23
N ASP A 48 11.00 -13.84 12.39
CA ASP A 48 11.83 -15.04 12.52
C ASP A 48 11.14 -16.25 11.88
N TYR A 49 9.84 -16.45 12.13
CA TYR A 49 9.05 -17.48 11.47
C TYR A 49 9.01 -17.29 9.95
N LEU A 50 8.73 -16.07 9.48
CA LEU A 50 8.65 -15.74 8.04
C LEU A 50 10.01 -15.94 7.35
N THR A 51 11.11 -15.69 8.05
CA THR A 51 12.47 -16.00 7.56
C THR A 51 12.64 -17.49 7.28
N GLY A 52 12.14 -18.33 8.18
CA GLY A 52 12.09 -19.79 7.99
C GLY A 52 11.16 -20.21 6.84
N LEU A 53 10.00 -19.58 6.77
CA LEU A 53 9.00 -19.83 5.73
C LEU A 53 9.51 -19.50 4.33
N ASN A 54 10.23 -18.38 4.19
CA ASN A 54 10.81 -17.92 2.91
C ASN A 54 11.79 -18.92 2.28
N ARG A 55 12.32 -19.86 3.06
CA ARG A 55 13.19 -20.96 2.57
C ARG A 55 12.39 -22.13 2.00
N ARG A 56 11.09 -22.24 2.32
CA ARG A 56 10.22 -23.36 1.95
C ARG A 56 9.28 -23.03 0.79
N THR A 57 8.95 -21.77 0.62
CA THR A 57 7.95 -21.33 -0.37
C THR A 57 8.23 -19.91 -0.84
N PHE A 58 7.56 -19.50 -1.92
CA PHE A 58 7.58 -18.09 -2.31
C PHE A 58 6.89 -17.26 -1.24
N LEU A 59 7.59 -16.22 -0.77
CA LEU A 59 7.07 -15.27 0.21
C LEU A 59 7.34 -13.83 -0.22
N MET A 60 6.35 -13.00 -0.08
CA MET A 60 6.46 -11.54 -0.20
C MET A 60 5.66 -10.88 0.92
N VAL A 61 6.22 -9.84 1.52
CA VAL A 61 5.52 -8.99 2.50
C VAL A 61 5.27 -7.63 1.89
N GLU A 62 4.02 -7.20 1.84
CA GLU A 62 3.59 -5.91 1.32
C GLU A 62 3.19 -4.97 2.46
N TYR A 63 3.89 -3.86 2.59
CA TYR A 63 3.64 -2.87 3.62
C TYR A 63 2.75 -1.75 3.14
N GLY A 64 1.66 -1.49 3.86
CA GLY A 64 0.84 -0.29 3.70
C GLY A 64 1.57 0.93 4.26
N ILE A 65 2.44 1.53 3.45
CA ILE A 65 3.22 2.73 3.77
C ILE A 65 2.28 3.94 3.80
N GLU A 66 1.44 4.04 2.80
CA GLU A 66 0.40 5.03 2.49
C GLU A 66 0.94 6.43 2.20
N SER A 67 1.78 7.00 3.07
CA SER A 67 2.49 8.29 2.89
C SER A 67 3.87 8.23 3.54
N VAL A 68 4.75 9.13 3.14
CA VAL A 68 6.05 9.35 3.80
C VAL A 68 6.03 10.60 4.71
N ASP A 69 4.90 11.28 4.77
CA ASP A 69 4.67 12.43 5.65
C ASP A 69 4.00 12.00 6.94
N ASP A 70 4.68 12.18 8.08
CA ASP A 70 4.17 11.77 9.38
C ASP A 70 2.92 12.56 9.79
N GLY A 71 2.76 13.81 9.35
CA GLY A 71 1.56 14.60 9.60
C GLY A 71 0.35 13.99 8.88
N THR A 72 0.53 13.57 7.63
CA THR A 72 -0.49 12.83 6.86
C THR A 72 -0.80 11.49 7.52
N LEU A 73 0.21 10.71 7.93
CA LEU A 73 0.01 9.43 8.61
C LEU A 73 -0.81 9.58 9.91
N VAL A 74 -0.52 10.58 10.72
CA VAL A 74 -1.31 10.92 11.91
C VAL A 74 -2.75 11.29 11.54
N ARG A 75 -2.94 12.13 10.52
CA ARG A 75 -4.26 12.58 10.08
C ARG A 75 -5.15 11.43 9.63
N ILE A 76 -4.60 10.47 8.88
CA ILE A 76 -5.34 9.29 8.43
C ILE A 76 -5.40 8.16 9.47
N ASN A 77 -4.92 8.45 10.70
CA ASN A 77 -4.92 7.52 11.84
C ASN A 77 -4.13 6.23 11.57
N ARG A 78 -2.96 6.35 10.93
CA ARG A 78 -2.01 5.22 10.82
C ARG A 78 -1.25 5.08 12.15
N GLY A 79 -0.98 3.83 12.53
CA GLY A 79 -0.33 3.50 13.81
C GLY A 79 1.20 3.52 13.73
N HIS A 80 1.80 4.07 12.66
CA HIS A 80 3.24 4.09 12.43
C HIS A 80 3.70 5.42 11.83
N THR A 81 4.99 5.70 11.98
CA THR A 81 5.74 6.78 11.34
C THR A 81 6.45 6.29 10.08
N PHE A 82 6.95 7.21 9.27
CA PHE A 82 7.80 6.83 8.13
C PHE A 82 9.13 6.23 8.59
N ALA A 83 9.69 6.69 9.70
CA ALA A 83 10.91 6.10 10.28
C ALA A 83 10.72 4.62 10.67
N GLU A 84 9.57 4.27 11.28
CA GLU A 84 9.22 2.87 11.59
C GLU A 84 9.02 2.05 10.32
N THR A 85 8.49 2.65 9.26
CA THR A 85 8.40 2.02 7.94
C THR A 85 9.78 1.69 7.40
N GLU A 86 10.73 2.65 7.41
CA GLU A 86 12.10 2.43 6.95
C GLU A 86 12.79 1.31 7.71
N GLU A 87 12.67 1.31 9.04
CA GLU A 87 13.25 0.28 9.90
C GLU A 87 12.67 -1.11 9.58
N THR A 88 11.34 -1.21 9.56
CA THR A 88 10.66 -2.52 9.38
C THR A 88 10.90 -3.09 7.98
N VAL A 89 10.87 -2.26 6.93
CA VAL A 89 11.20 -2.70 5.57
C VAL A 89 12.63 -3.21 5.50
N ARG A 90 13.61 -2.49 6.07
CA ARG A 90 15.01 -2.95 6.10
C ARG A 90 15.17 -4.26 6.83
N ARG A 91 14.61 -4.41 8.04
CA ARG A 91 14.65 -5.66 8.81
C ARG A 91 14.11 -6.84 7.98
N THR A 92 13.03 -6.64 7.25
CA THR A 92 12.40 -7.67 6.42
C THR A 92 13.28 -8.04 5.24
N VAL A 93 13.88 -7.06 4.56
CA VAL A 93 14.81 -7.31 3.45
C VAL A 93 16.10 -7.96 3.92
N ASP A 94 16.66 -7.54 5.07
CA ASP A 94 17.86 -8.13 5.67
C ASP A 94 17.62 -9.60 6.08
N ALA A 95 16.37 -9.97 6.40
CA ALA A 95 15.95 -11.35 6.58
C ALA A 95 15.81 -12.15 5.26
N GLY A 96 16.12 -11.54 4.11
CA GLY A 96 16.06 -12.15 2.79
C GLY A 96 14.67 -12.23 2.18
N ILE A 97 13.67 -11.58 2.76
CA ILE A 97 12.27 -11.62 2.32
C ILE A 97 12.03 -10.50 1.30
N ARG A 98 11.37 -10.83 0.19
CA ARG A 98 10.91 -9.82 -0.78
C ARG A 98 9.87 -8.92 -0.15
N THR A 99 10.00 -7.60 -0.39
CA THR A 99 9.07 -6.61 0.15
C THR A 99 8.43 -5.80 -0.95
N GLY A 100 7.14 -5.54 -0.79
CA GLY A 100 6.37 -4.58 -1.57
C GLY A 100 5.93 -3.41 -0.69
N GLY A 101 5.54 -2.32 -1.33
CA GLY A 101 4.95 -1.16 -0.67
C GLY A 101 3.65 -0.72 -1.32
N HIS A 102 2.76 -0.12 -0.53
CA HIS A 102 1.57 0.55 -1.01
C HIS A 102 1.65 2.03 -0.66
N ILE A 103 1.37 2.90 -1.62
CA ILE A 103 1.31 4.36 -1.47
C ILE A 103 -0.04 4.86 -1.97
N ILE A 104 -0.62 5.80 -1.24
CA ILE A 104 -1.84 6.50 -1.65
C ILE A 104 -1.46 7.92 -2.07
N LEU A 105 -1.77 8.30 -3.30
CA LEU A 105 -1.61 9.67 -3.76
C LEU A 105 -2.91 10.45 -3.61
N GLY A 106 -2.79 11.69 -3.12
CA GLY A 106 -3.91 12.61 -2.94
C GLY A 106 -4.60 12.50 -1.58
N LEU A 107 -3.88 12.06 -0.55
CA LEU A 107 -4.37 12.12 0.83
C LEU A 107 -4.65 13.57 1.25
N PRO A 108 -5.62 13.79 2.18
CA PRO A 108 -6.01 15.15 2.55
C PRO A 108 -4.84 15.95 3.12
N GLY A 109 -4.66 17.17 2.63
CA GLY A 109 -3.62 18.10 3.05
C GLY A 109 -2.31 18.01 2.27
N GLU A 110 -2.10 16.97 1.48
CA GLU A 110 -0.91 16.84 0.64
C GLU A 110 -1.04 17.68 -0.64
N LYS A 111 0.01 18.45 -0.95
CA LYS A 111 0.10 19.20 -2.19
C LYS A 111 0.82 18.41 -3.27
N ARG A 112 0.48 18.67 -4.55
CA ARG A 112 1.05 17.96 -5.69
C ARG A 112 2.59 17.92 -5.68
N ASP A 113 3.24 19.06 -5.47
CA ASP A 113 4.71 19.14 -5.48
C ASP A 113 5.34 18.37 -4.32
N GLU A 114 4.69 18.38 -3.15
CA GLU A 114 5.11 17.59 -1.98
C GLU A 114 4.96 16.09 -2.26
N LEU A 115 3.81 15.66 -2.83
CA LEU A 115 3.56 14.28 -3.25
C LEU A 115 4.64 13.77 -4.20
N VAL A 116 4.93 14.54 -5.25
CA VAL A 116 5.94 14.18 -6.25
C VAL A 116 7.33 14.11 -5.62
N GLY A 117 7.64 14.98 -4.65
CA GLY A 117 8.88 14.93 -3.87
C GLY A 117 9.04 13.68 -3.00
N GLN A 118 7.93 13.09 -2.55
CA GLN A 118 7.92 11.87 -1.72
C GLN A 118 8.51 10.65 -2.46
N ALA A 119 8.43 10.61 -3.79
CA ALA A 119 8.98 9.51 -4.60
C ALA A 119 10.47 9.26 -4.33
N ALA A 120 11.25 10.32 -4.05
CA ALA A 120 12.67 10.18 -3.71
C ALA A 120 12.88 9.47 -2.35
N LEU A 121 11.97 9.64 -1.40
CA LEU A 121 12.02 8.94 -0.11
C LEU A 121 11.62 7.47 -0.26
N VAL A 122 10.57 7.20 -1.03
CA VAL A 122 10.16 5.83 -1.36
C VAL A 122 11.25 5.08 -2.10
N SER A 123 11.98 5.74 -3.00
CA SER A 123 13.11 5.15 -3.74
C SER A 123 14.28 4.72 -2.85
N ARG A 124 14.41 5.25 -1.62
CA ARG A 124 15.44 4.82 -0.67
C ARG A 124 15.07 3.54 0.08
N LEU A 125 13.79 3.16 0.07
CA LEU A 125 13.35 1.90 0.65
C LEU A 125 13.79 0.73 -0.25
N PRO A 126 14.32 -0.36 0.30
CA PRO A 126 14.77 -1.52 -0.48
C PRO A 126 13.58 -2.40 -0.92
N LEU A 127 12.53 -1.79 -1.47
CA LEU A 127 11.35 -2.48 -1.96
C LEU A 127 11.64 -3.21 -3.27
N THR A 128 11.03 -4.37 -3.48
CA THR A 128 11.01 -5.10 -4.75
C THR A 128 9.91 -4.56 -5.67
N ALA A 129 8.76 -4.22 -5.10
CA ALA A 129 7.59 -3.77 -5.84
C ALA A 129 6.86 -2.63 -5.15
N LEU A 130 6.12 -1.85 -5.93
CA LEU A 130 5.28 -0.75 -5.44
C LEU A 130 3.91 -0.79 -6.09
N LYS A 131 2.87 -0.62 -5.28
CA LYS A 131 1.50 -0.37 -5.70
C LYS A 131 1.14 1.07 -5.38
N ILE A 132 0.70 1.80 -6.37
CA ILE A 132 0.23 3.18 -6.23
C ILE A 132 -1.30 3.16 -6.28
N HIS A 133 -1.93 3.89 -5.38
CA HIS A 133 -3.38 4.02 -5.30
C HIS A 133 -3.76 5.49 -5.26
N GLN A 134 -4.91 5.83 -5.88
CA GLN A 134 -5.56 7.10 -5.61
C GLN A 134 -6.27 7.04 -4.25
N LEU A 135 -6.45 8.19 -3.62
CA LEU A 135 -7.40 8.32 -2.52
C LEU A 135 -8.79 7.88 -2.98
N GLN A 136 -9.45 7.03 -2.20
CA GLN A 136 -10.85 6.67 -2.38
C GLN A 136 -11.66 6.97 -1.11
N LEU A 137 -12.71 7.72 -1.25
CA LEU A 137 -13.67 8.00 -0.18
C LEU A 137 -14.72 6.91 -0.14
N ILE A 138 -14.67 6.10 0.90
CA ILE A 138 -15.52 4.91 1.06
C ILE A 138 -16.63 5.20 2.08
N ARG A 139 -17.85 4.92 1.71
CA ARG A 139 -19.03 5.09 2.57
C ARG A 139 -18.85 4.41 3.92
N GLY A 140 -19.23 5.10 4.99
CA GLY A 140 -19.14 4.59 6.36
C GLY A 140 -17.75 4.76 7.00
N THR A 141 -16.77 5.32 6.30
CA THR A 141 -15.46 5.63 6.88
C THR A 141 -15.43 7.02 7.53
N ARG A 142 -14.53 7.22 8.49
CA ARG A 142 -14.29 8.53 9.11
C ARG A 142 -13.89 9.57 8.06
N MET A 143 -13.06 9.20 7.08
CA MET A 143 -12.61 10.10 6.02
C MET A 143 -13.78 10.55 5.12
N ALA A 144 -14.73 9.65 4.81
CA ALA A 144 -15.93 10.03 4.07
C ALA A 144 -16.83 11.01 4.87
N HIS A 145 -16.89 10.86 6.19
CA HIS A 145 -17.60 11.80 7.07
C HIS A 145 -16.90 13.16 7.12
N GLU A 146 -15.58 13.16 7.24
CA GLU A 146 -14.77 14.40 7.20
C GLU A 146 -14.94 15.15 5.87
N TYR A 147 -14.93 14.42 4.74
CA TYR A 147 -15.18 15.00 3.41
C TYR A 147 -16.57 15.64 3.31
N ALA A 148 -17.58 15.00 3.88
CA ALA A 148 -18.96 15.56 3.86
C ALA A 148 -19.08 16.89 4.64
N LEU A 149 -18.25 17.07 5.67
CA LEU A 149 -18.24 18.30 6.49
C LEU A 149 -17.30 19.38 5.94
N HIS A 150 -16.18 18.95 5.36
CA HIS A 150 -15.05 19.80 4.96
C HIS A 150 -14.50 19.40 3.59
N PRO A 151 -15.33 19.44 2.51
CA PRO A 151 -14.88 19.01 1.17
C PRO A 151 -13.71 19.85 0.64
N GLU A 152 -13.56 21.08 1.08
CA GLU A 152 -12.48 22.00 0.71
C GLU A 152 -11.08 21.53 1.17
N GLN A 153 -11.01 20.57 2.10
CA GLN A 153 -9.76 20.00 2.58
C GLN A 153 -9.26 18.82 1.73
N PHE A 154 -10.06 18.42 0.72
CA PHE A 154 -9.76 17.27 -0.13
C PHE A 154 -9.59 17.73 -1.57
N HIS A 155 -8.47 17.40 -2.15
CA HIS A 155 -8.27 17.55 -3.59
C HIS A 155 -8.52 16.19 -4.28
N LEU A 156 -9.70 16.05 -4.88
CA LEU A 156 -10.04 14.84 -5.63
C LEU A 156 -9.67 15.05 -7.10
N TYR A 157 -8.62 14.39 -7.54
CA TYR A 157 -8.13 14.45 -8.91
C TYR A 157 -9.13 13.85 -9.89
N THR A 158 -9.26 14.46 -11.06
CA THR A 158 -9.84 13.81 -12.24
C THR A 158 -8.91 12.69 -12.71
N ALA A 159 -9.39 11.81 -13.60
CA ALA A 159 -8.57 10.74 -14.13
C ALA A 159 -7.31 11.24 -14.86
N ASP A 160 -7.45 12.32 -15.64
CA ASP A 160 -6.35 12.88 -16.42
C ASP A 160 -5.33 13.59 -15.51
N GLU A 161 -5.77 14.39 -14.54
CA GLU A 161 -4.89 15.01 -13.53
C GLU A 161 -4.13 13.94 -12.70
N TYR A 162 -4.80 12.84 -12.39
CA TYR A 162 -4.17 11.75 -11.65
C TYR A 162 -3.15 10.98 -12.51
N ILE A 163 -3.41 10.80 -13.81
CA ILE A 163 -2.43 10.26 -14.75
C ILE A 163 -1.16 11.11 -14.77
N GLU A 164 -1.29 12.43 -14.90
CA GLU A 164 -0.16 13.35 -14.87
C GLU A 164 0.60 13.29 -13.54
N LEU A 165 -0.12 13.23 -12.41
CA LEU A 165 0.51 13.07 -11.09
C LEU A 165 1.29 11.75 -10.99
N VAL A 166 0.71 10.64 -11.46
CA VAL A 166 1.37 9.33 -11.44
C VAL A 166 2.62 9.34 -12.32
N ILE A 167 2.57 9.96 -13.51
CA ILE A 167 3.75 10.10 -14.40
C ILE A 167 4.85 10.85 -13.67
N ASP A 168 4.58 12.06 -13.14
CA ASP A 168 5.56 12.85 -12.42
C ASP A 168 6.15 12.11 -11.21
N TYR A 169 5.34 11.30 -10.55
CA TYR A 169 5.76 10.50 -9.41
C TYR A 169 6.69 9.37 -9.83
N ILE A 170 6.30 8.55 -10.83
CA ILE A 170 7.09 7.38 -11.27
C ILE A 170 8.40 7.78 -11.92
N GLU A 171 8.48 8.92 -12.61
CA GLU A 171 9.73 9.45 -13.20
C GLU A 171 10.81 9.75 -12.15
N ARG A 172 10.43 9.91 -10.88
CA ARG A 172 11.35 10.15 -9.75
C ARG A 172 11.65 8.89 -8.94
N LEU A 173 10.99 7.78 -9.26
CA LEU A 173 11.30 6.50 -8.63
C LEU A 173 12.57 5.90 -9.26
N ARG A 174 13.28 5.07 -8.49
CA ARG A 174 14.39 4.29 -9.03
C ARG A 174 13.88 3.30 -10.09
N SER A 175 14.66 3.09 -11.14
CA SER A 175 14.24 2.37 -12.34
C SER A 175 14.12 0.84 -12.18
N ASP A 176 14.65 0.27 -11.10
CA ASP A 176 14.61 -1.16 -10.81
C ASP A 176 13.41 -1.58 -9.93
N LEU A 177 12.58 -0.60 -9.52
CA LEU A 177 11.37 -0.86 -8.74
C LEU A 177 10.25 -1.37 -9.66
N VAL A 178 9.69 -2.54 -9.34
CA VAL A 178 8.57 -3.11 -10.09
C VAL A 178 7.27 -2.37 -9.72
N LEU A 179 6.61 -1.78 -10.71
CA LEU A 179 5.32 -1.11 -10.53
C LEU A 179 4.19 -2.08 -10.89
N GLU A 180 3.40 -2.49 -9.90
CA GLU A 180 2.38 -3.52 -10.08
C GLU A 180 0.99 -2.95 -10.36
N ARG A 181 0.66 -1.79 -9.80
CA ARG A 181 -0.66 -1.18 -9.90
C ARG A 181 -0.58 0.33 -9.72
N PHE A 182 -1.47 1.07 -10.43
CA PHE A 182 -1.53 2.53 -10.39
C PHE A 182 -2.85 3.08 -9.84
N VAL A 183 -3.87 2.25 -9.71
CA VAL A 183 -5.19 2.62 -9.19
C VAL A 183 -5.79 1.48 -8.38
N SER A 184 -6.60 1.80 -7.40
CA SER A 184 -7.41 0.85 -6.65
C SER A 184 -8.86 0.87 -7.13
N GLN A 185 -9.58 -0.22 -6.93
CA GLN A 185 -11.01 -0.32 -7.18
C GLN A 185 -11.74 -0.75 -5.92
N SER A 186 -12.83 -0.07 -5.63
CA SER A 186 -13.75 -0.40 -4.55
C SER A 186 -15.12 -0.78 -5.08
N PRO A 187 -15.94 -1.53 -4.33
CA PRO A 187 -17.32 -1.79 -4.72
C PRO A 187 -18.07 -0.47 -4.98
N LYS A 188 -18.81 -0.43 -6.10
CA LYS A 188 -19.48 0.80 -6.57
C LYS A 188 -20.50 1.36 -5.57
N ASP A 189 -21.14 0.51 -4.82
CA ASP A 189 -22.10 0.87 -3.78
C ASP A 189 -21.46 1.51 -2.54
N LEU A 190 -20.16 1.28 -2.34
CA LEU A 190 -19.38 1.86 -1.25
C LEU A 190 -18.55 3.08 -1.67
N LEU A 191 -18.16 3.19 -2.93
CA LEU A 191 -17.35 4.30 -3.42
C LEU A 191 -18.18 5.60 -3.48
N ILE A 192 -17.71 6.64 -2.79
CA ILE A 192 -18.28 7.99 -2.85
C ILE A 192 -17.57 8.80 -3.95
N ALA A 193 -16.24 8.85 -3.91
CA ALA A 193 -15.40 9.61 -4.85
C ALA A 193 -13.91 9.19 -4.74
N PRO A 194 -13.10 9.42 -5.77
CA PRO A 194 -13.51 9.75 -7.13
C PRO A 194 -14.05 8.51 -7.86
N ASP A 195 -15.09 8.64 -8.65
CA ASP A 195 -15.55 7.62 -9.59
C ASP A 195 -15.24 8.06 -11.02
N TRP A 196 -14.19 7.51 -11.60
CA TRP A 196 -13.78 7.80 -12.97
C TRP A 196 -14.44 6.88 -14.00
N GLY A 197 -15.20 5.90 -13.56
CA GLY A 197 -15.80 4.90 -14.45
C GLY A 197 -14.79 4.01 -15.18
N LEU A 198 -13.50 4.07 -14.81
CA LEU A 198 -12.41 3.33 -15.46
C LEU A 198 -12.06 2.06 -14.70
N LYS A 199 -11.78 0.98 -15.43
CA LYS A 199 -11.15 -0.22 -14.87
C LYS A 199 -9.63 -0.05 -14.80
N ASN A 200 -8.96 -0.84 -13.96
CA ASN A 200 -7.50 -0.78 -13.79
C ASN A 200 -6.75 -0.89 -15.14
N TYR A 201 -7.16 -1.78 -16.01
CA TYR A 201 -6.49 -1.94 -17.30
C TYR A 201 -6.72 -0.75 -18.23
N GLU A 202 -7.91 -0.13 -18.22
CA GLU A 202 -8.21 1.07 -19.02
C GLU A 202 -7.38 2.27 -18.57
N PHE A 203 -7.23 2.43 -17.25
CA PHE A 203 -6.35 3.44 -16.67
C PHE A 203 -4.89 3.20 -17.09
N THR A 204 -4.40 1.97 -16.94
CA THR A 204 -3.02 1.61 -17.30
C THR A 204 -2.72 1.83 -18.79
N GLU A 205 -3.67 1.55 -19.68
CA GLU A 205 -3.51 1.83 -21.11
C GLU A 205 -3.50 3.34 -21.43
N ARG A 206 -4.23 4.16 -20.68
CA ARG A 206 -4.13 5.63 -20.80
C ARG A 206 -2.78 6.17 -20.30
N LEU A 207 -2.29 5.62 -19.19
CA LEU A 207 -1.00 5.99 -18.60
C LEU A 207 0.20 5.70 -19.53
N LYS A 208 0.10 4.68 -20.40
CA LYS A 208 1.14 4.30 -21.36
C LYS A 208 1.18 5.15 -22.63
N ARG A 209 0.20 6.00 -22.87
CA ARG A 209 0.08 6.85 -24.08
C ARG A 209 0.77 8.19 -23.92
#